data_fcf61caf346ac91cb66a06222e095307
#
_entry.id   fcf61caf346ac91cb66a06222e095307
#
_cell.length_a   1.000
_cell.length_b   1.000
_cell.length_c   1.000
_cell.angle_alpha   90.00
_cell.angle_beta   90.00
_cell.angle_gamma   90.00
#
_symmetry.space_group_name_H-M   'P 1'
#
loop_
_entity.id
_entity.type
_entity.pdbx_description
1 polymer ?
#
loop_
_entity_poly.entity_id
_entity_poly.type
_entity_poly.pdbx_seq_one_letter_code
_entity_poly.pdbx_strand_id
1 'polypeptide(L)'
;MAITRSIPEALSVVIIDDNPGSLEMLSAALAHTEARVYTASRPVDGLALVKKHHPRLVVTDLVMPEMSGLEVLQQVVNFDSSIDVILMTAYYTTETAVAAIRQGAADYLQKPVKIAVLRARVQALMESANRRRRVQAGSRSGVPDLEQDLEQDLEFEGLQAKSDGMWDLFAMIQRIAPHYRSVLVHGPTGSGKDLVATALHHRSRVPGKFVVLNCSAVVETLFESELFGHVRGAFTGADRDKTGLFELASGGTLFLDEIGDMPLPTQAKLLRAIQNQEVLPVGSLTSRKVNVRIVAATHRDLRAAIADGKFREDLYYRLSMVELTVPALKDRPGDIELLAKHFVRKFSVEFSRPIEGLTQRALLVLERYSWPGNVRELEHMVGRACMLAEGPMIDVKDLPENMVRTSAQPADNGDAAPSKLQEQERQLVVEALHAAGGNQSEAARRLGIGRDALRYKIKRYERNP
;
A
#
# COMPACT_ATOMS: atom_id res chain seq x y z
N MET A 1 -14.68 51.13 13.17
CA MET A 1 -13.60 50.21 13.57
C MET A 1 -13.43 49.19 12.46
N ALA A 2 -12.39 49.33 11.62
CA ALA A 2 -12.16 48.47 10.50
C ALA A 2 -11.52 47.13 10.98
N ILE A 3 -12.19 46.03 10.67
CA ILE A 3 -11.67 44.68 10.93
C ILE A 3 -10.57 44.46 9.88
N THR A 4 -9.33 44.58 10.30
CA THR A 4 -8.17 44.19 9.50
C THR A 4 -8.21 42.71 9.27
N ARG A 5 -8.65 42.25 8.11
CA ARG A 5 -8.46 40.89 7.63
C ARG A 5 -6.96 40.62 7.58
N SER A 6 -6.45 39.82 8.50
CA SER A 6 -5.09 39.29 8.41
C SER A 6 -4.98 38.47 7.12
N ILE A 7 -4.15 38.95 6.20
CA ILE A 7 -3.74 38.21 5.00
C ILE A 7 -3.10 36.91 5.48
N PRO A 8 -3.48 35.73 4.95
CA PRO A 8 -2.84 34.48 5.35
C PRO A 8 -1.33 34.62 5.02
N GLU A 9 -0.48 34.41 6.03
CA GLU A 9 0.97 34.39 5.83
C GLU A 9 1.31 33.35 4.75
N ALA A 10 1.81 33.87 3.61
CA ALA A 10 2.21 33.04 2.49
C ALA A 10 3.29 32.03 2.97
N LEU A 11 3.11 30.77 2.68
CA LEU A 11 4.10 29.74 2.96
C LEU A 11 5.45 30.12 2.39
N SER A 12 6.53 30.01 3.17
CA SER A 12 7.88 30.32 2.73
C SER A 12 8.71 29.06 2.53
N VAL A 13 9.49 29.04 1.45
CA VAL A 13 10.42 27.98 1.05
C VAL A 13 11.81 28.58 0.92
N VAL A 14 12.84 27.93 1.50
CA VAL A 14 14.25 28.28 1.30
C VAL A 14 14.91 27.23 0.43
N ILE A 15 15.58 27.63 -0.64
CA ILE A 15 16.33 26.75 -1.54
C ILE A 15 17.83 27.07 -1.38
N ILE A 16 18.63 26.03 -1.15
CA ILE A 16 20.08 26.15 -0.96
C ILE A 16 20.77 25.23 -1.98
N ASP A 17 21.52 25.79 -2.92
CA ASP A 17 22.26 25.05 -3.95
C ASP A 17 23.42 25.93 -4.42
N ASP A 18 24.63 25.40 -4.48
CA ASP A 18 25.82 26.15 -4.90
C ASP A 18 25.83 26.47 -6.41
N ASN A 19 24.97 25.81 -7.20
CA ASN A 19 24.82 26.02 -8.63
C ASN A 19 23.73 27.09 -8.90
N PRO A 20 24.09 28.28 -9.44
CA PRO A 20 23.13 29.34 -9.75
C PRO A 20 22.03 28.94 -10.74
N GLY A 21 22.36 28.10 -11.73
CA GLY A 21 21.38 27.57 -12.70
C GLY A 21 20.33 26.66 -12.05
N SER A 22 20.74 25.85 -11.06
CA SER A 22 19.81 25.05 -10.23
C SER A 22 18.87 25.96 -9.44
N LEU A 23 19.39 27.00 -8.80
CA LEU A 23 18.59 27.96 -8.02
C LEU A 23 17.54 28.65 -8.90
N GLU A 24 17.94 29.12 -10.09
CA GLU A 24 17.03 29.78 -11.02
C GLU A 24 15.92 28.83 -11.50
N MET A 25 16.29 27.60 -11.89
CA MET A 25 15.35 26.56 -12.34
C MET A 25 14.36 26.17 -11.24
N LEU A 26 14.84 25.92 -10.02
CA LEU A 26 14.01 25.52 -8.89
C LEU A 26 13.10 26.66 -8.42
N SER A 27 13.62 27.89 -8.38
CA SER A 27 12.83 29.07 -8.07
C SER A 27 11.71 29.32 -9.09
N ALA A 28 12.01 29.22 -10.38
CA ALA A 28 11.02 29.30 -11.45
C ALA A 28 10.00 28.15 -11.38
N ALA A 29 10.44 26.95 -11.03
CA ALA A 29 9.57 25.80 -10.83
C ALA A 29 8.53 26.03 -9.73
N LEU A 30 8.87 26.74 -8.67
CA LEU A 30 8.01 27.02 -7.53
C LEU A 30 7.31 28.40 -7.60
N ALA A 31 7.64 29.25 -8.56
CA ALA A 31 7.03 30.58 -8.73
C ALA A 31 5.50 30.53 -8.97
N HIS A 32 4.99 29.42 -9.49
CA HIS A 32 3.54 29.22 -9.69
C HIS A 32 2.81 28.66 -8.46
N THR A 33 3.53 28.42 -7.37
CA THR A 33 2.92 28.07 -6.09
C THR A 33 2.70 29.35 -5.27
N GLU A 34 1.72 29.36 -4.38
CA GLU A 34 1.46 30.51 -3.49
C GLU A 34 2.56 30.71 -2.41
N ALA A 35 3.73 30.09 -2.59
CA ALA A 35 4.84 30.13 -1.66
C ALA A 35 5.82 31.28 -1.96
N ARG A 36 6.32 31.92 -0.91
CA ARG A 36 7.46 32.85 -1.04
C ARG A 36 8.75 32.04 -1.07
N VAL A 37 9.49 32.12 -2.18
CA VAL A 37 10.74 31.39 -2.38
C VAL A 37 11.93 32.31 -2.08
N TYR A 38 12.82 31.85 -1.21
CA TYR A 38 14.11 32.46 -0.90
C TYR A 38 15.21 31.54 -1.39
N THR A 39 16.26 32.09 -1.97
CA THR A 39 17.38 31.31 -2.52
C THR A 39 18.70 31.70 -1.88
N ALA A 40 19.59 30.75 -1.66
CA ALA A 40 20.94 30.97 -1.19
C ALA A 40 21.93 30.07 -1.94
N SER A 41 23.05 30.63 -2.38
CA SER A 41 24.14 29.89 -3.03
C SER A 41 25.16 29.31 -2.03
N ARG A 42 25.06 29.69 -0.77
CA ARG A 42 25.93 29.19 0.32
C ARG A 42 25.09 28.65 1.48
N PRO A 43 25.50 27.53 2.09
CA PRO A 43 24.78 26.94 3.22
C PRO A 43 24.57 27.91 4.39
N VAL A 44 25.59 28.71 4.72
CA VAL A 44 25.53 29.65 5.83
C VAL A 44 24.46 30.74 5.60
N ASP A 45 24.38 31.25 4.40
CA ASP A 45 23.37 32.27 4.01
C ASP A 45 21.95 31.63 4.02
N GLY A 46 21.85 30.38 3.57
CA GLY A 46 20.60 29.62 3.62
C GLY A 46 20.10 29.42 5.05
N LEU A 47 20.98 29.03 5.97
CA LEU A 47 20.63 28.90 7.39
C LEU A 47 20.25 30.25 8.03
N ALA A 48 20.87 31.35 7.62
CA ALA A 48 20.46 32.68 8.06
C ALA A 48 19.03 33.03 7.56
N LEU A 49 18.69 32.68 6.32
CA LEU A 49 17.34 32.82 5.79
C LEU A 49 16.32 31.94 6.54
N VAL A 50 16.70 30.71 6.90
CA VAL A 50 15.85 29.80 7.71
C VAL A 50 15.54 30.45 9.06
N LYS A 51 16.54 30.93 9.77
CA LYS A 51 16.36 31.60 11.07
C LYS A 51 15.55 32.89 10.98
N LYS A 52 15.70 33.64 9.87
CA LYS A 52 15.01 34.93 9.67
C LYS A 52 13.55 34.76 9.28
N HIS A 53 13.25 33.78 8.41
CA HIS A 53 11.95 33.68 7.76
C HIS A 53 11.10 32.51 8.28
N HIS A 54 11.66 31.62 9.14
CA HIS A 54 10.98 30.44 9.65
C HIS A 54 10.21 29.70 8.53
N PRO A 55 10.91 29.26 7.46
CA PRO A 55 10.25 28.64 6.31
C PRO A 55 9.59 27.33 6.72
N ARG A 56 8.58 26.94 5.98
CA ARG A 56 7.95 25.64 6.18
C ARG A 56 8.73 24.50 5.51
N LEU A 57 9.47 24.83 4.47
CA LEU A 57 10.24 23.88 3.68
C LEU A 57 11.62 24.43 3.38
N VAL A 58 12.63 23.60 3.53
CA VAL A 58 13.99 23.83 3.04
C VAL A 58 14.29 22.79 1.97
N VAL A 59 14.77 23.21 0.81
CA VAL A 59 15.28 22.35 -0.27
C VAL A 59 16.76 22.61 -0.38
N THR A 60 17.62 21.61 -0.16
CA THR A 60 19.06 21.80 -0.16
C THR A 60 19.79 20.75 -0.99
N ASP A 61 20.85 21.17 -1.70
CA ASP A 61 21.78 20.20 -2.29
C ASP A 61 22.50 19.41 -1.18
N LEU A 62 22.81 18.15 -1.46
CA LEU A 62 23.58 17.32 -0.55
C LEU A 62 25.05 17.68 -0.55
N VAL A 63 25.62 17.97 -1.72
CA VAL A 63 27.05 18.21 -1.91
C VAL A 63 27.26 19.67 -2.25
N MET A 64 27.69 20.45 -1.26
CA MET A 64 27.99 21.88 -1.41
C MET A 64 29.37 22.18 -0.77
N PRO A 65 30.06 23.23 -1.24
CA PRO A 65 31.25 23.76 -0.56
C PRO A 65 30.93 24.23 0.88
N GLU A 66 31.90 24.16 1.76
CA GLU A 66 31.87 24.62 3.16
C GLU A 66 31.01 23.76 4.11
N MET A 67 29.83 23.28 3.67
CA MET A 67 28.93 22.51 4.52
C MET A 67 28.04 21.59 3.65
N SER A 68 27.93 20.33 4.03
CA SER A 68 27.06 19.37 3.33
C SER A 68 25.58 19.62 3.63
N GLY A 69 24.70 19.17 2.72
CA GLY A 69 23.25 19.25 2.93
C GLY A 69 22.78 18.44 4.15
N LEU A 70 23.51 17.41 4.57
CA LEU A 70 23.22 16.68 5.81
C LEU A 70 23.49 17.51 7.05
N GLU A 71 24.56 18.30 7.06
CA GLU A 71 24.85 19.22 8.16
C GLU A 71 23.84 20.37 8.20
N VAL A 72 23.39 20.87 7.02
CA VAL A 72 22.28 21.83 6.93
C VAL A 72 21.01 21.23 7.53
N LEU A 73 20.66 20.00 7.15
CA LEU A 73 19.50 19.26 7.68
C LEU A 73 19.55 19.19 9.23
N GLN A 74 20.71 18.77 9.79
CA GLN A 74 20.87 18.69 11.24
C GLN A 74 20.66 20.04 11.93
N GLN A 75 21.22 21.12 11.37
CA GLN A 75 21.05 22.45 11.93
C GLN A 75 19.60 22.95 11.85
N VAL A 76 18.92 22.67 10.74
CA VAL A 76 17.51 23.05 10.57
C VAL A 76 16.61 22.26 11.55
N VAL A 77 16.80 20.95 11.66
CA VAL A 77 16.02 20.09 12.57
C VAL A 77 16.26 20.48 14.03
N ASN A 78 17.51 20.82 14.41
CA ASN A 78 17.84 21.28 15.76
C ASN A 78 17.26 22.67 16.07
N PHE A 79 17.13 23.54 15.04
CA PHE A 79 16.53 24.84 15.18
C PHE A 79 15.01 24.78 15.33
N ASP A 80 14.35 24.05 14.43
CA ASP A 80 12.91 23.84 14.46
C ASP A 80 12.56 22.53 13.73
N SER A 81 12.18 21.50 14.49
CA SER A 81 11.83 20.18 13.96
C SER A 81 10.54 20.17 13.13
N SER A 82 9.77 21.25 13.13
CA SER A 82 8.56 21.40 12.32
C SER A 82 8.85 21.81 10.86
N ILE A 83 10.09 22.18 10.55
CA ILE A 83 10.52 22.56 9.20
C ILE A 83 10.84 21.28 8.41
N ASP A 84 10.15 21.08 7.31
CA ASP A 84 10.42 19.96 6.40
C ASP A 84 11.68 20.25 5.57
N VAL A 85 12.59 19.26 5.42
CA VAL A 85 13.83 19.42 4.64
C VAL A 85 13.87 18.37 3.53
N ILE A 86 14.00 18.82 2.28
CA ILE A 86 14.22 17.98 1.09
C ILE A 86 15.69 18.08 0.69
N LEU A 87 16.37 16.94 0.59
CA LEU A 87 17.74 16.85 0.08
C LEU A 87 17.76 16.51 -1.40
N MET A 88 18.65 17.15 -2.15
CA MET A 88 18.88 16.87 -3.58
C MET A 88 20.30 16.36 -3.79
N THR A 89 20.53 15.43 -4.71
CA THR A 89 21.87 14.91 -5.01
C THR A 89 22.03 14.44 -6.45
N ALA A 90 23.24 14.61 -6.98
CA ALA A 90 23.66 13.99 -8.24
C ALA A 90 24.06 12.51 -8.05
N TYR A 91 24.49 12.14 -6.85
CA TYR A 91 24.97 10.79 -6.52
C TYR A 91 23.97 10.11 -5.57
N TYR A 92 23.01 9.43 -6.13
CA TYR A 92 22.01 8.69 -5.38
C TYR A 92 22.57 7.31 -5.00
N THR A 93 22.70 7.05 -3.68
CA THR A 93 22.89 5.70 -3.15
C THR A 93 21.81 5.41 -2.12
N THR A 94 21.42 4.14 -2.02
CA THR A 94 20.43 3.71 -1.03
C THR A 94 20.86 4.05 0.40
N GLU A 95 22.17 3.95 0.67
CA GLU A 95 22.75 4.22 1.99
C GLU A 95 22.67 5.69 2.38
N THR A 96 22.98 6.61 1.46
CA THR A 96 22.87 8.06 1.70
C THR A 96 21.44 8.52 1.89
N ALA A 97 20.49 7.95 1.12
CA ALA A 97 19.07 8.24 1.26
C ALA A 97 18.51 7.75 2.60
N VAL A 98 18.87 6.53 3.04
CA VAL A 98 18.49 5.98 4.35
C VAL A 98 19.08 6.84 5.48
N ALA A 99 20.36 7.24 5.37
CA ALA A 99 20.99 8.09 6.37
C ALA A 99 20.31 9.46 6.48
N ALA A 100 19.97 10.07 5.36
CA ALA A 100 19.23 11.34 5.31
C ALA A 100 17.85 11.26 5.98
N ILE A 101 17.08 10.23 5.68
CA ILE A 101 15.75 10.01 6.29
C ILE A 101 15.88 9.76 7.80
N ARG A 102 16.86 8.96 8.24
CA ARG A 102 17.14 8.73 9.67
C ARG A 102 17.51 10.01 10.42
N GLN A 103 18.21 10.94 9.76
CA GLN A 103 18.57 12.23 10.32
C GLN A 103 17.46 13.28 10.26
N GLY A 104 16.34 12.93 9.64
CA GLY A 104 15.15 13.76 9.65
C GLY A 104 14.81 14.50 8.37
N ALA A 105 15.40 14.12 7.25
CA ALA A 105 14.94 14.62 5.96
C ALA A 105 13.49 14.22 5.70
N ALA A 106 12.69 15.17 5.22
CA ALA A 106 11.33 14.93 4.77
C ALA A 106 11.32 14.19 3.43
N ASP A 107 12.28 14.47 2.56
CA ASP A 107 12.43 13.79 1.28
C ASP A 107 13.89 13.82 0.78
N TYR A 108 14.18 13.00 -0.26
CA TYR A 108 15.47 12.88 -0.89
C TYR A 108 15.29 12.72 -2.41
N LEU A 109 15.74 13.69 -3.21
CA LEU A 109 15.51 13.75 -4.65
C LEU A 109 16.82 13.60 -5.43
N GLN A 110 16.77 12.83 -6.51
CA GLN A 110 17.90 12.67 -7.43
C GLN A 110 17.93 13.81 -8.47
N LYS A 111 19.09 14.39 -8.70
CA LYS A 111 19.33 15.30 -9.83
C LYS A 111 19.57 14.48 -11.13
N PRO A 112 19.04 14.90 -12.29
CA PRO A 112 18.27 16.11 -12.51
C PRO A 112 16.85 16.03 -11.93
N VAL A 113 16.47 17.01 -11.11
CA VAL A 113 15.17 17.02 -10.43
C VAL A 113 14.05 17.22 -11.44
N LYS A 114 13.12 16.27 -11.53
CA LYS A 114 11.92 16.42 -12.34
C LYS A 114 11.00 17.46 -11.70
N ILE A 115 10.78 18.58 -12.38
CA ILE A 115 9.98 19.73 -11.88
C ILE A 115 8.58 19.29 -11.41
N ALA A 116 7.94 18.37 -12.14
CA ALA A 116 6.63 17.84 -11.76
C ALA A 116 6.67 17.12 -10.40
N VAL A 117 7.73 16.34 -10.13
CA VAL A 117 7.90 15.62 -8.85
C VAL A 117 8.13 16.60 -7.72
N LEU A 118 8.99 17.60 -7.90
CA LEU A 118 9.24 18.64 -6.89
C LEU A 118 7.94 19.41 -6.58
N ARG A 119 7.21 19.88 -7.60
CA ARG A 119 5.93 20.56 -7.41
C ARG A 119 4.92 19.73 -6.65
N ALA A 120 4.73 18.48 -7.03
CA ALA A 120 3.80 17.57 -6.33
C ALA A 120 4.19 17.39 -4.86
N ARG A 121 5.49 17.27 -4.55
CA ARG A 121 5.98 17.14 -3.17
C ARG A 121 5.78 18.41 -2.35
N VAL A 122 6.14 19.56 -2.93
CA VAL A 122 5.93 20.88 -2.29
C VAL A 122 4.44 21.11 -2.05
N GLN A 123 3.59 20.83 -3.02
CA GLN A 123 2.15 20.98 -2.90
C GLN A 123 1.56 20.07 -1.81
N ALA A 124 1.95 18.79 -1.75
CA ALA A 124 1.52 17.88 -0.71
C ALA A 124 1.92 18.35 0.70
N LEU A 125 3.16 18.85 0.86
CA LEU A 125 3.64 19.41 2.12
C LEU A 125 2.89 20.70 2.49
N MET A 126 2.58 21.56 1.51
CA MET A 126 1.78 22.77 1.71
C MET A 126 0.34 22.46 2.14
N GLU A 127 -0.31 21.50 1.49
CA GLU A 127 -1.67 21.06 1.83
C GLU A 127 -1.74 20.46 3.24
N SER A 128 -0.75 19.65 3.61
CA SER A 128 -0.66 19.09 4.97
C SER A 128 -0.45 20.18 6.03
N ALA A 129 0.38 21.21 5.71
CA ALA A 129 0.60 22.34 6.60
C ALA A 129 -0.65 23.21 6.77
N ASN A 130 -1.39 23.45 5.70
CA ASN A 130 -2.64 24.21 5.74
C ASN A 130 -3.73 23.44 6.53
N ARG A 131 -3.79 22.11 6.41
CA ARG A 131 -4.67 21.26 7.23
C ARG A 131 -4.33 21.39 8.73
N ARG A 132 -3.05 21.27 9.12
CA ARG A 132 -2.62 21.43 10.51
C ARG A 132 -2.98 22.81 11.09
N ARG A 133 -2.84 23.88 10.31
CA ARG A 133 -3.27 25.24 10.74
C ARG A 133 -4.79 25.35 10.95
N ARG A 134 -5.60 24.74 10.08
CA ARG A 134 -7.06 24.68 10.23
C ARG A 134 -7.48 23.92 11.49
N VAL A 135 -6.82 22.79 11.77
CA VAL A 135 -7.03 21.98 12.98
C VAL A 135 -6.63 22.77 14.23
N GLN A 136 -5.46 23.42 14.26
CA GLN A 136 -5.04 24.25 15.40
C GLN A 136 -5.88 25.51 15.58
N ALA A 137 -6.40 26.09 14.52
CA ALA A 137 -7.35 27.20 14.61
C ALA A 137 -8.75 26.75 15.07
N GLY A 138 -9.19 25.55 14.68
CA GLY A 138 -10.43 24.92 15.12
C GLY A 138 -10.40 24.47 16.58
N SER A 139 -9.24 24.01 17.09
CA SER A 139 -9.05 23.61 18.50
C SER A 139 -9.22 24.76 19.50
N ARG A 140 -9.12 26.02 19.04
CA ARG A 140 -9.45 27.20 19.86
C ARG A 140 -10.96 27.49 19.93
N SER A 141 -11.78 26.82 19.13
CA SER A 141 -13.23 27.02 19.05
C SER A 141 -14.05 25.85 19.62
N GLY A 142 -13.45 24.92 20.35
CA GLY A 142 -14.18 23.93 21.15
C GLY A 142 -15.11 22.98 20.38
N VAL A 143 -14.80 22.61 19.12
CA VAL A 143 -15.58 21.64 18.34
C VAL A 143 -14.68 20.44 18.01
N PRO A 144 -14.71 19.36 18.81
CA PRO A 144 -13.98 18.11 18.55
C PRO A 144 -14.53 17.30 17.36
N ASP A 145 -15.75 17.64 16.88
CA ASP A 145 -16.52 16.77 15.98
C ASP A 145 -16.15 16.86 14.50
N LEU A 146 -15.49 17.94 14.06
CA LEU A 146 -15.27 18.17 12.62
C LEU A 146 -14.26 17.21 11.96
N GLU A 147 -13.28 16.69 12.71
CA GLU A 147 -12.35 15.68 12.17
C GLU A 147 -12.98 14.30 12.12
N GLN A 148 -13.82 13.95 13.09
CA GLN A 148 -14.56 12.70 13.10
C GLN A 148 -15.65 12.69 12.01
N ASP A 149 -16.31 13.81 11.76
CA ASP A 149 -17.32 13.95 10.70
C ASP A 149 -16.70 13.84 9.30
N LEU A 150 -15.52 14.44 9.06
CA LEU A 150 -14.80 14.34 7.79
C LEU A 150 -14.24 12.93 7.53
N GLU A 151 -13.95 12.17 8.57
CA GLU A 151 -13.48 10.78 8.42
C GLU A 151 -14.63 9.79 8.28
N GLN A 152 -15.80 10.06 8.86
CA GLN A 152 -17.01 9.29 8.61
C GLN A 152 -17.47 9.41 7.16
N ASP A 153 -17.27 10.56 6.51
CA ASP A 153 -17.53 10.76 5.09
C ASP A 153 -16.56 9.97 4.18
N LEU A 154 -15.41 9.48 4.70
CA LEU A 154 -14.42 8.68 3.98
C LEU A 154 -14.57 7.17 4.22
N GLU A 155 -15.57 6.74 5.01
CA GLU A 155 -15.84 5.35 5.32
C GLU A 155 -17.07 4.84 4.57
N PHE A 156 -16.92 3.66 3.95
CA PHE A 156 -18.01 2.95 3.31
C PHE A 156 -18.05 1.48 3.76
N GLU A 157 -19.01 1.13 4.62
CA GLU A 157 -19.19 -0.24 5.13
C GLU A 157 -17.90 -0.87 5.71
N GLY A 158 -17.13 -0.07 6.46
CA GLY A 158 -15.85 -0.48 7.03
C GLY A 158 -14.65 -0.35 6.08
N LEU A 159 -14.88 0.04 4.82
CA LEU A 159 -13.83 0.39 3.86
C LEU A 159 -13.49 1.87 3.99
N GLN A 160 -12.24 2.17 4.27
CA GLN A 160 -11.77 3.56 4.30
C GLN A 160 -10.98 3.88 3.06
N ALA A 161 -11.35 4.94 2.35
CA ALA A 161 -10.67 5.38 1.15
C ALA A 161 -10.89 6.86 0.85
N LYS A 162 -9.91 7.43 0.15
CA LYS A 162 -9.88 8.81 -0.32
C LYS A 162 -9.64 8.88 -1.83
N SER A 163 -9.15 7.78 -2.43
CA SER A 163 -8.80 7.70 -3.83
C SER A 163 -10.03 7.56 -4.73
N ASP A 164 -9.99 8.19 -5.91
CA ASP A 164 -11.08 8.16 -6.90
C ASP A 164 -11.45 6.72 -7.30
N GLY A 165 -10.46 5.85 -7.52
CA GLY A 165 -10.70 4.46 -7.89
C GLY A 165 -11.47 3.65 -6.85
N MET A 166 -11.32 3.96 -5.56
CA MET A 166 -12.12 3.34 -4.50
C MET A 166 -13.53 3.95 -4.45
N TRP A 167 -13.69 5.24 -4.70
CA TRP A 167 -15.02 5.87 -4.79
C TRP A 167 -15.82 5.35 -5.97
N ASP A 168 -15.20 5.11 -7.13
CA ASP A 168 -15.84 4.46 -8.27
C ASP A 168 -16.30 3.03 -7.90
N LEU A 169 -15.47 2.30 -7.16
CA LEU A 169 -15.82 0.97 -6.64
C LEU A 169 -17.03 1.05 -5.68
N PHE A 170 -17.04 2.02 -4.76
CA PHE A 170 -18.16 2.22 -3.81
C PHE A 170 -19.47 2.56 -4.54
N ALA A 171 -19.41 3.45 -5.52
CA ALA A 171 -20.55 3.80 -6.36
C ALA A 171 -21.09 2.56 -7.12
N MET A 172 -20.18 1.73 -7.66
CA MET A 172 -20.58 0.49 -8.32
C MET A 172 -21.22 -0.50 -7.34
N ILE A 173 -20.66 -0.70 -6.16
CA ILE A 173 -21.23 -1.55 -5.09
C ILE A 173 -22.65 -1.08 -4.76
N GLN A 174 -22.86 0.22 -4.50
CA GLN A 174 -24.20 0.78 -4.20
C GLN A 174 -25.19 0.49 -5.31
N ARG A 175 -24.78 0.62 -6.57
CA ARG A 175 -25.64 0.43 -7.73
C ARG A 175 -26.05 -1.02 -7.96
N ILE A 176 -25.12 -1.98 -7.75
CA ILE A 176 -25.38 -3.39 -8.04
C ILE A 176 -25.95 -4.18 -6.86
N ALA A 177 -25.68 -3.75 -5.62
CA ALA A 177 -26.01 -4.50 -4.42
C ALA A 177 -27.49 -4.94 -4.34
N PRO A 178 -28.49 -4.13 -4.70
CA PRO A 178 -29.89 -4.58 -4.67
C PRO A 178 -30.21 -5.71 -5.66
N HIS A 179 -29.46 -5.83 -6.75
CA HIS A 179 -29.87 -6.60 -7.93
C HIS A 179 -28.96 -7.78 -8.29
N TYR A 180 -27.73 -7.85 -7.75
CA TYR A 180 -26.79 -8.89 -8.14
C TYR A 180 -27.26 -10.30 -7.74
N ARG A 181 -26.89 -11.27 -8.56
CA ARG A 181 -26.96 -12.70 -8.23
C ARG A 181 -25.57 -13.31 -8.05
N SER A 182 -24.65 -12.91 -8.90
CA SER A 182 -23.24 -13.27 -8.78
C SER A 182 -22.35 -12.06 -9.07
N VAL A 183 -21.27 -11.91 -8.30
CA VAL A 183 -20.24 -10.87 -8.47
C VAL A 183 -18.88 -11.53 -8.31
N LEU A 184 -17.98 -11.23 -9.24
CA LEU A 184 -16.57 -11.62 -9.15
C LEU A 184 -15.76 -10.39 -8.69
N VAL A 185 -15.08 -10.53 -7.56
CA VAL A 185 -14.20 -9.50 -6.98
C VAL A 185 -12.76 -9.87 -7.28
N HIS A 186 -12.08 -9.10 -8.11
CA HIS A 186 -10.67 -9.28 -8.43
C HIS A 186 -9.81 -8.27 -7.69
N GLY A 187 -8.63 -8.67 -7.26
CA GLY A 187 -7.67 -7.78 -6.60
C GLY A 187 -6.56 -8.53 -5.87
N PRO A 188 -5.43 -7.89 -5.62
CA PRO A 188 -4.29 -8.55 -4.96
C PRO A 188 -4.64 -9.01 -3.54
N THR A 189 -3.84 -9.93 -3.03
CA THR A 189 -4.00 -10.42 -1.65
C THR A 189 -3.86 -9.27 -0.66
N GLY A 190 -4.75 -9.23 0.34
CA GLY A 190 -4.74 -8.19 1.37
C GLY A 190 -5.26 -6.81 0.92
N SER A 191 -5.90 -6.69 -0.24
CA SER A 191 -6.46 -5.41 -0.73
C SER A 191 -7.81 -5.02 -0.11
N GLY A 192 -8.50 -5.94 0.59
CA GLY A 192 -9.82 -5.74 1.21
C GLY A 192 -10.99 -6.32 0.42
N LYS A 193 -10.79 -7.40 -0.35
CA LYS A 193 -11.85 -8.10 -1.10
C LYS A 193 -12.98 -8.62 -0.22
N ASP A 194 -12.66 -9.05 0.99
CA ASP A 194 -13.58 -9.51 2.02
C ASP A 194 -14.51 -8.38 2.52
N LEU A 195 -13.98 -7.19 2.71
CA LEU A 195 -14.79 -6.02 3.07
C LEU A 195 -15.72 -5.60 1.91
N VAL A 196 -15.27 -5.72 0.66
CA VAL A 196 -16.12 -5.49 -0.52
C VAL A 196 -17.28 -6.50 -0.56
N ALA A 197 -17.03 -7.77 -0.25
CA ALA A 197 -18.08 -8.80 -0.19
C ALA A 197 -19.07 -8.52 0.95
N THR A 198 -18.58 -8.07 2.09
CA THR A 198 -19.39 -7.67 3.24
C THR A 198 -20.26 -6.44 2.89
N ALA A 199 -19.69 -5.44 2.25
CA ALA A 199 -20.40 -4.25 1.78
C ALA A 199 -21.52 -4.59 0.78
N LEU A 200 -21.26 -5.49 -0.17
CA LEU A 200 -22.27 -5.99 -1.10
C LEU A 200 -23.44 -6.67 -0.36
N HIS A 201 -23.15 -7.50 0.64
CA HIS A 201 -24.17 -8.16 1.44
C HIS A 201 -25.03 -7.14 2.20
N HIS A 202 -24.41 -6.24 2.96
CA HIS A 202 -25.12 -5.24 3.75
C HIS A 202 -25.99 -4.35 2.88
N ARG A 203 -25.44 -3.80 1.79
CA ARG A 203 -26.19 -2.93 0.87
C ARG A 203 -27.27 -3.66 0.07
N SER A 204 -27.18 -4.98 -0.06
CA SER A 204 -28.20 -5.78 -0.71
C SER A 204 -29.48 -5.91 0.10
N ARG A 205 -29.45 -5.68 1.40
CA ARG A 205 -30.55 -5.78 2.36
C ARG A 205 -31.27 -7.13 2.33
N VAL A 206 -30.57 -8.20 1.97
CA VAL A 206 -31.13 -9.57 2.03
C VAL A 206 -31.22 -10.03 3.49
N PRO A 207 -32.31 -10.73 3.88
CA PRO A 207 -32.54 -11.10 5.28
C PRO A 207 -31.69 -12.29 5.75
N GLY A 208 -31.11 -13.06 4.83
CA GLY A 208 -30.31 -14.25 5.13
C GLY A 208 -28.90 -13.91 5.59
N LYS A 209 -28.16 -14.94 5.99
CA LYS A 209 -26.81 -14.81 6.54
C LYS A 209 -25.75 -14.49 5.47
N PHE A 210 -24.67 -13.83 5.90
CA PHE A 210 -23.41 -13.76 5.17
C PHE A 210 -22.57 -14.98 5.61
N VAL A 211 -22.34 -15.90 4.69
CA VAL A 211 -21.59 -17.13 4.93
C VAL A 211 -20.30 -17.09 4.13
N VAL A 212 -19.17 -17.37 4.75
CA VAL A 212 -17.84 -17.29 4.15
C VAL A 212 -17.22 -18.66 3.99
N LEU A 213 -16.66 -18.94 2.83
CA LEU A 213 -15.79 -20.09 2.59
C LEU A 213 -14.49 -19.61 1.96
N ASN A 214 -13.38 -19.83 2.65
CA ASN A 214 -12.05 -19.67 2.06
C ASN A 214 -11.65 -20.96 1.33
N CYS A 215 -11.61 -20.91 0.00
CA CYS A 215 -11.32 -22.07 -0.84
C CYS A 215 -9.90 -22.62 -0.65
N SER A 216 -8.94 -21.78 -0.31
CA SER A 216 -7.56 -22.23 -0.06
C SER A 216 -7.37 -22.97 1.28
N ALA A 217 -8.30 -22.80 2.22
CA ALA A 217 -8.21 -23.38 3.55
C ALA A 217 -8.87 -24.76 3.66
N VAL A 218 -9.64 -25.19 2.67
CA VAL A 218 -10.40 -26.46 2.70
C VAL A 218 -9.64 -27.58 1.99
N VAL A 219 -9.51 -28.71 2.65
CA VAL A 219 -8.92 -29.92 2.06
C VAL A 219 -9.81 -30.42 0.92
N GLU A 220 -9.23 -30.77 -0.23
CA GLU A 220 -9.95 -31.16 -1.45
C GLU A 220 -11.02 -32.23 -1.21
N THR A 221 -10.72 -33.25 -0.43
CA THR A 221 -11.63 -34.36 -0.13
C THR A 221 -12.86 -33.96 0.70
N LEU A 222 -12.80 -32.86 1.43
CA LEU A 222 -13.89 -32.34 2.27
C LEU A 222 -14.68 -31.22 1.59
N PHE A 223 -14.18 -30.69 0.48
CA PHE A 223 -14.73 -29.50 -0.15
C PHE A 223 -16.21 -29.60 -0.49
N GLU A 224 -16.59 -30.70 -1.11
CA GLU A 224 -17.98 -30.94 -1.48
C GLU A 224 -18.90 -31.10 -0.26
N SER A 225 -18.42 -31.77 0.76
CA SER A 225 -19.13 -31.97 2.04
C SER A 225 -19.33 -30.63 2.79
N GLU A 226 -18.33 -29.76 2.79
CA GLU A 226 -18.46 -28.42 3.39
C GLU A 226 -19.47 -27.56 2.61
N LEU A 227 -19.35 -27.52 1.30
CA LEU A 227 -20.11 -26.62 0.46
C LEU A 227 -21.57 -27.06 0.28
N PHE A 228 -21.81 -28.36 0.00
CA PHE A 228 -23.12 -28.90 -0.33
C PHE A 228 -23.77 -29.73 0.78
N GLY A 229 -23.02 -30.07 1.85
CA GLY A 229 -23.46 -30.96 2.91
C GLY A 229 -23.36 -32.44 2.53
N HIS A 230 -23.68 -33.30 3.46
CA HIS A 230 -23.73 -34.75 3.24
C HIS A 230 -24.82 -35.43 4.11
N VAL A 231 -25.28 -36.59 3.67
CA VAL A 231 -26.12 -37.45 4.47
C VAL A 231 -25.29 -38.50 5.18
N ARG A 232 -25.79 -39.02 6.28
CA ARG A 232 -25.16 -40.11 7.05
C ARG A 232 -24.80 -41.30 6.14
N GLY A 233 -23.57 -41.78 6.25
CA GLY A 233 -23.09 -42.93 5.46
C GLY A 233 -22.61 -42.56 4.05
N ALA A 234 -22.53 -41.28 3.69
CA ALA A 234 -22.08 -40.83 2.36
C ALA A 234 -20.61 -41.16 2.05
N PHE A 235 -19.78 -41.26 3.09
CA PHE A 235 -18.37 -41.65 3.02
C PHE A 235 -17.90 -42.15 4.38
N THR A 236 -16.69 -42.74 4.46
CA THR A 236 -16.09 -43.21 5.73
C THR A 236 -15.88 -42.04 6.68
N GLY A 237 -16.55 -42.04 7.84
CA GLY A 237 -16.56 -40.94 8.82
C GLY A 237 -17.79 -40.03 8.73
N ALA A 238 -18.73 -40.28 7.82
CA ALA A 238 -20.01 -39.55 7.77
C ALA A 238 -21.02 -40.16 8.79
N ASP A 239 -20.78 -39.90 10.08
CA ASP A 239 -21.59 -40.53 11.18
C ASP A 239 -22.96 -39.87 11.34
N ARG A 240 -23.17 -38.68 10.84
CA ARG A 240 -24.40 -37.85 10.91
C ARG A 240 -24.59 -37.02 9.67
N ASP A 241 -25.81 -36.50 9.45
CA ASP A 241 -26.09 -35.55 8.42
C ASP A 241 -25.37 -34.22 8.73
N LYS A 242 -24.87 -33.54 7.67
CA LYS A 242 -24.26 -32.21 7.75
C LYS A 242 -24.93 -31.28 6.75
N THR A 243 -25.42 -30.15 7.26
CA THR A 243 -25.94 -29.04 6.42
C THR A 243 -24.79 -28.34 5.73
N GLY A 244 -24.87 -28.16 4.41
CA GLY A 244 -23.88 -27.45 3.61
C GLY A 244 -23.96 -25.93 3.72
N LEU A 245 -22.85 -25.25 3.38
CA LEU A 245 -22.78 -23.78 3.42
C LEU A 245 -23.77 -23.11 2.47
N PHE A 246 -24.11 -23.73 1.35
CA PHE A 246 -25.17 -23.23 0.45
C PHE A 246 -26.54 -23.16 1.14
N GLU A 247 -26.89 -24.18 1.89
CA GLU A 247 -28.16 -24.18 2.64
C GLU A 247 -28.14 -23.14 3.75
N LEU A 248 -27.01 -23.02 4.46
CA LEU A 248 -26.82 -22.03 5.53
C LEU A 248 -26.90 -20.58 5.02
N ALA A 249 -26.46 -20.37 3.77
CA ALA A 249 -26.51 -19.05 3.11
C ALA A 249 -27.87 -18.76 2.43
N SER A 250 -28.84 -19.69 2.49
CA SER A 250 -30.11 -19.50 1.79
C SER A 250 -30.86 -18.28 2.28
N GLY A 251 -31.35 -17.46 1.35
CA GLY A 251 -31.93 -16.13 1.59
C GLY A 251 -30.90 -15.02 1.80
N GLY A 252 -29.61 -15.34 1.80
CA GLY A 252 -28.49 -14.44 2.05
C GLY A 252 -27.42 -14.47 0.97
N THR A 253 -26.15 -14.41 1.41
CA THR A 253 -24.97 -14.34 0.53
C THR A 253 -23.93 -15.40 0.93
N LEU A 254 -23.43 -16.14 -0.05
CA LEU A 254 -22.26 -17.02 0.09
C LEU A 254 -21.06 -16.32 -0.52
N PHE A 255 -20.05 -16.06 0.28
CA PHE A 255 -18.76 -15.49 -0.14
C PHE A 255 -17.74 -16.62 -0.30
N LEU A 256 -17.22 -16.78 -1.51
CA LEU A 256 -16.19 -17.75 -1.90
C LEU A 256 -14.87 -17.01 -2.10
N ASP A 257 -14.05 -16.98 -1.06
CA ASP A 257 -12.73 -16.37 -1.13
C ASP A 257 -11.73 -17.32 -1.81
N GLU A 258 -10.84 -16.75 -2.63
CA GLU A 258 -9.85 -17.48 -3.44
C GLU A 258 -10.46 -18.59 -4.28
N ILE A 259 -11.51 -18.25 -5.05
CA ILE A 259 -12.27 -19.21 -5.89
C ILE A 259 -11.37 -19.95 -6.90
N GLY A 260 -10.23 -19.37 -7.30
CA GLY A 260 -9.25 -20.02 -8.18
C GLY A 260 -8.58 -21.25 -7.62
N ASP A 261 -8.74 -21.55 -6.31
CA ASP A 261 -8.22 -22.73 -5.65
C ASP A 261 -9.24 -23.86 -5.55
N MET A 262 -10.48 -23.67 -6.05
CA MET A 262 -11.53 -24.66 -6.01
C MET A 262 -11.22 -25.84 -6.96
N PRO A 263 -11.33 -27.11 -6.49
CA PRO A 263 -11.12 -28.29 -7.33
C PRO A 263 -12.11 -28.37 -8.51
N LEU A 264 -11.66 -28.81 -9.68
CA LEU A 264 -12.47 -28.91 -10.91
C LEU A 264 -13.79 -29.69 -10.73
N PRO A 265 -13.83 -30.84 -10.02
CA PRO A 265 -15.10 -31.55 -9.77
C PRO A 265 -16.11 -30.69 -9.01
N THR A 266 -15.65 -29.92 -8.03
CA THR A 266 -16.48 -29.04 -7.22
C THR A 266 -16.98 -27.84 -8.04
N GLN A 267 -16.14 -27.30 -8.95
CA GLN A 267 -16.55 -26.23 -9.85
C GLN A 267 -17.77 -26.63 -10.71
N ALA A 268 -17.82 -27.88 -11.20
CA ALA A 268 -18.97 -28.39 -11.96
C ALA A 268 -20.26 -28.46 -11.13
N LYS A 269 -20.16 -28.85 -9.86
CA LYS A 269 -21.31 -28.90 -8.95
C LYS A 269 -21.74 -27.49 -8.54
N LEU A 270 -20.78 -26.57 -8.31
CA LEU A 270 -21.06 -25.17 -8.03
C LEU A 270 -21.84 -24.52 -9.17
N LEU A 271 -21.41 -24.75 -10.42
CA LEU A 271 -22.13 -24.24 -11.60
C LEU A 271 -23.59 -24.69 -11.60
N ARG A 272 -23.86 -25.98 -11.36
CA ARG A 272 -25.23 -26.51 -11.28
C ARG A 272 -26.04 -25.86 -10.17
N ALA A 273 -25.42 -25.67 -8.98
CA ALA A 273 -26.08 -25.03 -7.83
C ALA A 273 -26.47 -23.57 -8.16
N ILE A 274 -25.59 -22.82 -8.83
CA ILE A 274 -25.88 -21.43 -9.25
C ILE A 274 -26.95 -21.37 -10.33
N GLN A 275 -26.95 -22.30 -11.31
CA GLN A 275 -27.88 -22.30 -12.41
C GLN A 275 -29.30 -22.71 -11.97
N ASN A 276 -29.41 -23.81 -11.24
CA ASN A 276 -30.69 -24.43 -10.87
C ASN A 276 -31.24 -23.89 -9.56
N GLN A 277 -30.43 -23.19 -8.75
CA GLN A 277 -30.78 -22.81 -7.39
C GLN A 277 -31.16 -24.03 -6.52
N GLU A 278 -30.47 -25.13 -6.73
CA GLU A 278 -30.64 -26.39 -6.00
C GLU A 278 -29.28 -26.98 -5.68
N VAL A 279 -29.17 -27.59 -4.52
CA VAL A 279 -27.99 -28.33 -4.07
C VAL A 279 -28.35 -29.80 -3.83
N LEU A 280 -27.43 -30.68 -4.19
CA LEU A 280 -27.55 -32.10 -3.93
C LEU A 280 -26.48 -32.48 -2.88
N PRO A 281 -26.87 -32.79 -1.60
CA PRO A 281 -25.94 -33.23 -0.59
C PRO A 281 -25.21 -34.52 -0.99
N VAL A 282 -23.96 -34.65 -0.59
CA VAL A 282 -23.17 -35.85 -0.91
C VAL A 282 -23.86 -37.11 -0.33
N GLY A 283 -24.04 -38.12 -1.17
CA GLY A 283 -24.76 -39.33 -0.83
C GLY A 283 -26.29 -39.26 -0.86
N SER A 284 -26.88 -38.06 -1.13
CA SER A 284 -28.32 -37.87 -1.25
C SER A 284 -28.81 -38.08 -2.69
N LEU A 285 -30.04 -38.57 -2.83
CA LEU A 285 -30.75 -38.63 -4.12
C LEU A 285 -31.76 -37.47 -4.31
N THR A 286 -31.95 -36.65 -3.27
CA THR A 286 -32.92 -35.54 -3.30
C THR A 286 -32.20 -34.22 -3.27
N SER A 287 -32.52 -33.33 -4.25
CA SER A 287 -32.05 -31.97 -4.27
C SER A 287 -32.82 -31.09 -3.28
N ARG A 288 -32.18 -30.03 -2.81
CA ARG A 288 -32.75 -29.00 -1.92
C ARG A 288 -32.70 -27.64 -2.60
N LYS A 289 -33.83 -26.95 -2.64
CA LYS A 289 -33.90 -25.60 -3.20
C LYS A 289 -33.18 -24.60 -2.30
N VAL A 290 -32.38 -23.73 -2.90
CA VAL A 290 -31.64 -22.66 -2.21
C VAL A 290 -31.77 -21.36 -3.00
N ASN A 291 -31.86 -20.24 -2.30
CA ASN A 291 -31.83 -18.91 -2.94
C ASN A 291 -30.66 -18.14 -2.37
N VAL A 292 -29.50 -18.23 -3.03
CA VAL A 292 -28.23 -17.70 -2.54
C VAL A 292 -27.64 -16.71 -3.54
N ARG A 293 -27.20 -15.56 -3.05
CA ARG A 293 -26.36 -14.64 -3.81
C ARG A 293 -24.90 -15.04 -3.66
N ILE A 294 -24.15 -15.00 -4.76
CA ILE A 294 -22.75 -15.42 -4.75
C ILE A 294 -21.83 -14.20 -4.91
N VAL A 295 -20.86 -14.10 -4.04
CA VAL A 295 -19.70 -13.22 -4.21
C VAL A 295 -18.47 -14.12 -4.26
N ALA A 296 -17.76 -14.14 -5.37
CA ALA A 296 -16.50 -14.88 -5.52
C ALA A 296 -15.34 -13.90 -5.56
N ALA A 297 -14.26 -14.19 -4.85
CA ALA A 297 -13.07 -13.36 -4.85
C ALA A 297 -11.83 -14.16 -5.26
N THR A 298 -10.89 -13.51 -5.93
CA THR A 298 -9.61 -14.10 -6.29
C THR A 298 -8.53 -13.03 -6.55
N HIS A 299 -7.28 -13.40 -6.31
CA HIS A 299 -6.12 -12.64 -6.75
C HIS A 299 -5.52 -13.19 -8.06
N ARG A 300 -5.96 -14.39 -8.50
CA ARG A 300 -5.42 -15.08 -9.67
C ARG A 300 -6.10 -14.61 -10.95
N ASP A 301 -5.37 -14.65 -12.05
CA ASP A 301 -5.95 -14.51 -13.38
C ASP A 301 -6.72 -15.80 -13.75
N LEU A 302 -8.06 -15.74 -13.64
CA LEU A 302 -8.91 -16.87 -13.97
C LEU A 302 -8.91 -17.19 -15.46
N ARG A 303 -8.65 -16.21 -16.35
CA ARG A 303 -8.56 -16.46 -17.82
C ARG A 303 -7.32 -17.29 -18.14
N ALA A 304 -6.20 -16.99 -17.51
CA ALA A 304 -5.02 -17.84 -17.59
C ALA A 304 -5.27 -19.24 -17.00
N ALA A 305 -5.96 -19.33 -15.87
CA ALA A 305 -6.35 -20.62 -15.28
C ALA A 305 -7.28 -21.45 -16.16
N ILE A 306 -8.16 -20.82 -16.95
CA ILE A 306 -8.99 -21.48 -17.97
C ILE A 306 -8.13 -22.05 -19.09
N ALA A 307 -7.18 -21.27 -19.60
CA ALA A 307 -6.25 -21.73 -20.64
C ALA A 307 -5.40 -22.93 -20.17
N ASP A 308 -5.02 -22.94 -18.89
CA ASP A 308 -4.30 -24.05 -18.25
C ASP A 308 -5.19 -25.27 -17.89
N GLY A 309 -6.50 -25.22 -18.13
CA GLY A 309 -7.45 -26.27 -17.77
C GLY A 309 -7.67 -26.44 -16.25
N LYS A 310 -7.32 -25.44 -15.44
CA LYS A 310 -7.48 -25.45 -13.97
C LYS A 310 -8.79 -24.81 -13.50
N PHE A 311 -9.44 -24.04 -14.37
CA PHE A 311 -10.71 -23.40 -14.08
C PHE A 311 -11.68 -23.60 -15.27
N ARG A 312 -12.97 -23.78 -15.00
CA ARG A 312 -13.96 -23.99 -16.06
C ARG A 312 -14.44 -22.66 -16.60
N GLU A 313 -14.48 -22.58 -17.91
CA GLU A 313 -14.94 -21.38 -18.64
C GLU A 313 -16.43 -21.07 -18.38
N ASP A 314 -17.26 -22.10 -18.35
CA ASP A 314 -18.71 -21.97 -18.10
C ASP A 314 -19.00 -21.41 -16.69
N LEU A 315 -18.26 -21.83 -15.69
CA LEU A 315 -18.35 -21.27 -14.33
C LEU A 315 -17.87 -19.82 -14.28
N TYR A 316 -16.76 -19.49 -14.96
CA TYR A 316 -16.26 -18.12 -15.03
C TYR A 316 -17.35 -17.15 -15.52
N TYR A 317 -17.98 -17.42 -16.68
CA TYR A 317 -19.03 -16.54 -17.21
C TYR A 317 -20.26 -16.47 -16.30
N ARG A 318 -20.52 -17.48 -15.49
CA ARG A 318 -21.64 -17.45 -14.54
C ARG A 318 -21.33 -16.63 -13.29
N LEU A 319 -20.06 -16.61 -12.84
CA LEU A 319 -19.61 -15.81 -11.72
C LEU A 319 -19.36 -14.35 -12.10
N SER A 320 -18.81 -14.09 -13.27
CA SER A 320 -18.39 -12.77 -13.77
C SER A 320 -19.53 -11.95 -14.41
N MET A 321 -20.79 -12.17 -13.98
CA MET A 321 -21.91 -11.32 -14.43
C MET A 321 -21.65 -9.84 -14.16
N VAL A 322 -21.02 -9.54 -13.02
CA VAL A 322 -20.43 -8.24 -12.69
C VAL A 322 -19.05 -8.49 -12.15
N GLU A 323 -18.05 -7.77 -12.65
CA GLU A 323 -16.68 -7.79 -12.14
C GLU A 323 -16.38 -6.50 -11.40
N LEU A 324 -15.82 -6.63 -10.19
CA LEU A 324 -15.35 -5.52 -9.39
C LEU A 324 -13.83 -5.68 -9.18
N THR A 325 -13.07 -4.63 -9.43
CA THR A 325 -11.62 -4.65 -9.24
C THR A 325 -11.26 -3.79 -8.05
N VAL A 326 -10.60 -4.39 -7.05
CA VAL A 326 -10.04 -3.67 -5.91
C VAL A 326 -8.60 -3.30 -6.24
N PRO A 327 -8.26 -1.99 -6.33
CA PRO A 327 -6.90 -1.57 -6.69
C PRO A 327 -5.88 -1.96 -5.62
N ALA A 328 -4.64 -2.20 -6.03
CA ALA A 328 -3.54 -2.42 -5.10
C ALA A 328 -3.26 -1.14 -4.30
N LEU A 329 -2.74 -1.28 -3.07
CA LEU A 329 -2.47 -0.14 -2.20
C LEU A 329 -1.44 0.83 -2.81
N LYS A 330 -0.46 0.32 -3.56
CA LYS A 330 0.52 1.14 -4.30
C LYS A 330 -0.10 2.06 -5.35
N ASP A 331 -1.27 1.66 -5.91
CA ASP A 331 -1.97 2.41 -6.96
C ASP A 331 -2.94 3.45 -6.37
N ARG A 332 -3.06 3.49 -5.03
CA ARG A 332 -3.88 4.43 -4.26
C ARG A 332 -3.10 5.08 -3.11
N PRO A 333 -2.00 5.78 -3.39
CA PRO A 333 -1.11 6.33 -2.35
C PRO A 333 -1.82 7.32 -1.41
N GLY A 334 -2.87 8.02 -1.88
CA GLY A 334 -3.68 8.89 -1.04
C GLY A 334 -4.42 8.19 0.10
N ASP A 335 -4.63 6.87 0.02
CA ASP A 335 -5.32 6.10 1.06
C ASP A 335 -4.37 5.61 2.17
N ILE A 336 -3.04 5.61 1.92
CA ILE A 336 -2.06 5.07 2.88
C ILE A 336 -2.08 5.85 4.19
N GLU A 337 -2.05 7.18 4.12
CA GLU A 337 -2.12 8.04 5.31
C GLU A 337 -3.41 7.82 6.10
N LEU A 338 -4.55 7.77 5.40
CA LEU A 338 -5.87 7.55 6.00
C LEU A 338 -5.93 6.21 6.74
N LEU A 339 -5.55 5.12 6.06
CA LEU A 339 -5.52 3.78 6.62
C LEU A 339 -4.54 3.65 7.79
N ALA A 340 -3.35 4.24 7.67
CA ALA A 340 -2.36 4.22 8.74
C ALA A 340 -2.88 4.91 10.01
N LYS A 341 -3.52 6.08 9.88
CA LYS A 341 -4.17 6.78 11.01
C LYS A 341 -5.29 5.96 11.64
N HIS A 342 -6.13 5.35 10.81
CA HIS A 342 -7.18 4.44 11.27
C HIS A 342 -6.61 3.29 12.09
N PHE A 343 -5.57 2.62 11.61
CA PHE A 343 -4.94 1.51 12.33
C PHE A 343 -4.24 1.97 13.61
N VAL A 344 -3.60 3.14 13.61
CA VAL A 344 -3.02 3.69 14.86
C VAL A 344 -4.10 3.85 15.94
N ARG A 345 -5.26 4.43 15.61
CA ARG A 345 -6.37 4.55 16.57
C ARG A 345 -6.87 3.20 17.04
N LYS A 346 -7.08 2.25 16.10
CA LYS A 346 -7.49 0.89 16.42
C LYS A 346 -6.55 0.26 17.44
N PHE A 347 -5.25 0.25 17.17
CA PHE A 347 -4.25 -0.38 18.02
C PHE A 347 -3.93 0.40 19.29
N SER A 348 -4.06 1.73 19.27
CA SER A 348 -3.95 2.56 20.48
C SER A 348 -4.99 2.15 21.53
N VAL A 349 -6.23 1.90 21.10
CA VAL A 349 -7.31 1.40 21.97
C VAL A 349 -7.05 -0.05 22.37
N GLU A 350 -6.76 -0.93 21.40
CA GLU A 350 -6.58 -2.37 21.61
C GLU A 350 -5.44 -2.68 22.59
N PHE A 351 -4.31 -1.97 22.46
CA PHE A 351 -3.14 -2.18 23.34
C PHE A 351 -3.14 -1.28 24.57
N SER A 352 -4.19 -0.42 24.73
CA SER A 352 -4.28 0.56 25.82
C SER A 352 -3.01 1.45 25.92
N ARG A 353 -2.44 1.83 24.76
CA ARG A 353 -1.26 2.70 24.66
C ARG A 353 -1.65 4.06 24.07
N PRO A 354 -1.23 5.18 24.66
CA PRO A 354 -1.58 6.51 24.16
C PRO A 354 -0.72 6.89 22.94
N ILE A 355 -0.95 6.20 21.79
CA ILE A 355 -0.32 6.56 20.53
C ILE A 355 -1.24 7.53 19.80
N GLU A 356 -0.76 8.76 19.57
CA GLU A 356 -1.53 9.86 18.97
C GLU A 356 -1.46 9.87 17.45
N GLY A 357 -0.40 9.27 16.85
CA GLY A 357 -0.24 9.27 15.39
C GLY A 357 1.12 8.81 14.90
N LEU A 358 1.42 9.20 13.66
CA LEU A 358 2.70 8.97 13.01
C LEU A 358 3.40 10.31 12.73
N THR A 359 4.73 10.33 12.83
CA THR A 359 5.51 11.48 12.37
C THR A 359 5.41 11.62 10.84
N GLN A 360 5.60 12.83 10.33
CA GLN A 360 5.62 13.06 8.87
C GLN A 360 6.68 12.20 8.17
N ARG A 361 7.80 11.95 8.83
CA ARG A 361 8.89 11.09 8.34
C ARG A 361 8.46 9.63 8.21
N ALA A 362 7.74 9.12 9.19
CA ALA A 362 7.18 7.77 9.13
C ALA A 362 6.15 7.66 8.00
N LEU A 363 5.25 8.63 7.84
CA LEU A 363 4.27 8.65 6.76
C LEU A 363 4.92 8.61 5.38
N LEU A 364 5.99 9.37 5.14
CA LEU A 364 6.72 9.37 3.87
C LEU A 364 7.35 8.00 3.55
N VAL A 365 7.85 7.29 4.56
CA VAL A 365 8.35 5.92 4.37
C VAL A 365 7.21 4.99 3.96
N LEU A 366 6.03 5.11 4.60
CA LEU A 366 4.86 4.30 4.27
C LEU A 366 4.35 4.57 2.85
N GLU A 367 4.27 5.83 2.43
CA GLU A 367 3.80 6.22 1.09
C GLU A 367 4.70 5.70 -0.05
N ARG A 368 6.00 5.54 0.22
CA ARG A 368 6.98 5.08 -0.77
C ARG A 368 7.13 3.58 -0.86
N TYR A 369 6.69 2.87 0.14
CA TYR A 369 6.79 1.41 0.15
C TYR A 369 5.78 0.79 -0.83
N SER A 370 6.18 -0.30 -1.48
CA SER A 370 5.41 -0.94 -2.55
C SER A 370 4.20 -1.76 -2.09
N TRP A 371 4.11 -2.06 -0.80
CA TRP A 371 3.02 -2.79 -0.15
C TRP A 371 2.65 -4.11 -0.86
N PRO A 372 3.54 -5.08 -0.99
CA PRO A 372 3.23 -6.35 -1.64
C PRO A 372 2.08 -7.11 -0.96
N GLY A 373 1.92 -6.98 0.36
CA GLY A 373 0.80 -7.52 1.14
C GLY A 373 -0.37 -6.54 1.31
N ASN A 374 -0.35 -5.39 0.60
CA ASN A 374 -1.41 -4.39 0.58
C ASN A 374 -1.86 -3.91 1.98
N VAL A 375 -3.18 -3.74 2.19
CA VAL A 375 -3.74 -3.21 3.45
C VAL A 375 -3.45 -4.13 4.63
N ARG A 376 -3.46 -5.44 4.43
CA ARG A 376 -3.14 -6.41 5.50
C ARG A 376 -1.70 -6.26 6.00
N GLU A 377 -0.75 -6.01 5.11
CA GLU A 377 0.64 -5.74 5.48
C GLU A 377 0.76 -4.39 6.22
N LEU A 378 0.07 -3.35 5.73
CA LEU A 378 0.03 -2.04 6.39
C LEU A 378 -0.54 -2.16 7.81
N GLU A 379 -1.66 -2.86 7.99
CA GLU A 379 -2.28 -3.11 9.30
C GLU A 379 -1.31 -3.79 10.27
N HIS A 380 -0.69 -4.90 9.87
CA HIS A 380 0.27 -5.63 10.70
C HIS A 380 1.48 -4.77 11.06
N MET A 381 1.97 -3.98 10.11
CA MET A 381 3.14 -3.13 10.32
C MET A 381 2.82 -1.99 11.28
N VAL A 382 1.67 -1.31 11.13
CA VAL A 382 1.24 -0.26 12.07
C VAL A 382 1.00 -0.84 13.46
N GLY A 383 0.35 -2.01 13.57
CA GLY A 383 0.16 -2.71 14.84
C GLY A 383 1.48 -2.99 15.54
N ARG A 384 2.48 -3.51 14.80
CA ARG A 384 3.83 -3.73 15.34
C ARG A 384 4.48 -2.42 15.79
N ALA A 385 4.39 -1.36 14.99
CA ALA A 385 4.96 -0.07 15.34
C ALA A 385 4.30 0.51 16.60
N CYS A 386 2.97 0.38 16.77
CA CYS A 386 2.27 0.77 17.99
C CYS A 386 2.76 0.00 19.23
N MET A 387 3.13 -1.29 19.09
CA MET A 387 3.68 -2.06 20.21
C MET A 387 5.09 -1.60 20.61
N LEU A 388 5.91 -1.21 19.62
CA LEU A 388 7.32 -0.91 19.81
C LEU A 388 7.60 0.56 20.11
N ALA A 389 6.72 1.48 19.74
CA ALA A 389 6.89 2.92 19.93
C ALA A 389 7.14 3.27 21.42
N GLU A 390 8.17 4.05 21.68
CA GLU A 390 8.54 4.50 23.04
C GLU A 390 7.81 5.79 23.47
N GLY A 391 7.26 6.53 22.50
CA GLY A 391 6.56 7.80 22.70
C GLY A 391 5.15 7.81 22.13
N PRO A 392 4.45 8.95 22.16
CA PRO A 392 3.09 9.08 21.65
C PRO A 392 3.00 9.09 20.11
N MET A 393 4.13 9.22 19.40
CA MET A 393 4.20 9.26 17.96
C MET A 393 5.08 8.13 17.42
N ILE A 394 4.57 7.40 16.43
CA ILE A 394 5.36 6.42 15.68
C ILE A 394 6.34 7.16 14.77
N ASP A 395 7.63 6.85 14.85
CA ASP A 395 8.67 7.42 14.01
C ASP A 395 9.37 6.35 13.16
N VAL A 396 10.27 6.77 12.27
CA VAL A 396 11.01 5.89 11.34
C VAL A 396 11.77 4.77 12.08
N LYS A 397 12.27 5.04 13.29
CA LYS A 397 12.95 4.03 14.12
C LYS A 397 12.05 2.85 14.53
N ASP A 398 10.74 3.08 14.61
CA ASP A 398 9.74 2.09 15.00
C ASP A 398 9.29 1.22 13.81
N LEU A 399 9.69 1.61 12.57
CA LEU A 399 9.39 0.89 11.34
C LEU A 399 10.48 -0.15 11.03
N PRO A 400 10.14 -1.26 10.31
CA PRO A 400 11.12 -2.26 9.90
C PRO A 400 12.22 -1.68 9.00
N GLU A 401 13.48 -2.07 9.23
CA GLU A 401 14.63 -1.59 8.43
C GLU A 401 14.50 -1.86 6.93
N ASN A 402 13.92 -2.99 6.53
CA ASN A 402 13.71 -3.32 5.13
C ASN A 402 12.80 -2.30 4.43
N MET A 403 11.78 -1.77 5.11
CA MET A 403 10.91 -0.73 4.56
C MET A 403 11.67 0.58 4.36
N VAL A 404 12.45 0.98 5.35
CA VAL A 404 13.27 2.20 5.29
C VAL A 404 14.28 2.10 4.14
N ARG A 405 14.88 0.93 3.94
CA ARG A 405 15.82 0.68 2.82
C ARG A 405 15.11 0.70 1.45
N THR A 406 13.94 0.06 1.35
CA THR A 406 13.18 -0.02 0.08
C THR A 406 12.57 1.33 -0.30
N SER A 407 12.08 2.10 0.67
CA SER A 407 11.54 3.44 0.42
C SER A 407 12.61 4.47 0.02
N ALA A 408 13.89 4.17 0.27
CA ALA A 408 15.03 4.96 -0.17
C ALA A 408 15.47 4.65 -1.62
N GLN A 409 14.96 3.58 -2.26
CA GLN A 409 15.20 3.31 -3.67
C GLN A 409 14.24 4.14 -4.54
N PRO A 410 14.71 4.77 -5.65
CA PRO A 410 13.80 5.33 -6.64
C PRO A 410 12.89 4.23 -7.18
N ALA A 411 11.63 4.53 -7.43
CA ALA A 411 10.72 3.63 -8.12
C ALA A 411 11.36 3.23 -9.46
N ASP A 412 11.82 1.98 -9.53
CA ASP A 412 12.40 1.40 -10.74
C ASP A 412 11.24 1.24 -11.72
N ASN A 413 11.06 2.24 -12.59
CA ASN A 413 10.25 2.11 -13.79
C ASN A 413 10.99 1.06 -14.63
N GLY A 414 10.42 -0.16 -14.68
CA GLY A 414 10.99 -1.31 -15.34
C GLY A 414 11.22 -1.15 -16.85
N ASP A 415 12.20 -0.34 -17.23
CA ASP A 415 12.82 -0.26 -18.57
C ASP A 415 14.16 0.52 -18.49
N ALA A 416 14.85 0.49 -17.35
CA ALA A 416 16.20 1.02 -17.28
C ALA A 416 17.19 -0.09 -17.63
N ALA A 417 17.97 0.12 -18.71
CA ALA A 417 19.13 -0.68 -19.05
C ALA A 417 20.01 -0.90 -17.80
N PRO A 418 20.62 -2.11 -17.65
CA PRO A 418 21.41 -2.43 -16.46
C PRO A 418 22.45 -1.35 -16.20
N SER A 419 22.55 -0.88 -14.96
CA SER A 419 23.51 0.17 -14.62
C SER A 419 24.92 -0.31 -14.94
N LYS A 420 25.81 0.58 -15.39
CA LYS A 420 27.22 0.24 -15.67
C LYS A 420 27.87 -0.55 -14.54
N LEU A 421 27.44 -0.34 -13.31
CA LEU A 421 27.93 -1.06 -12.12
C LEU A 421 27.43 -2.51 -12.07
N GLN A 422 26.17 -2.75 -12.45
CA GLN A 422 25.61 -4.11 -12.53
C GLN A 422 26.23 -4.90 -13.70
N GLU A 423 26.55 -4.23 -14.77
CA GLU A 423 27.23 -4.82 -15.93
C GLU A 423 28.68 -5.16 -15.60
N GLN A 424 29.40 -4.31 -14.90
CA GLN A 424 30.73 -4.59 -14.37
C GLN A 424 30.72 -5.70 -13.32
N GLU A 425 29.75 -5.73 -12.43
CA GLU A 425 29.59 -6.80 -11.44
C GLU A 425 29.28 -8.15 -12.13
N ARG A 426 28.43 -8.16 -13.16
CA ARG A 426 28.14 -9.34 -13.99
C ARG A 426 29.42 -9.84 -14.70
N GLN A 427 30.19 -8.93 -15.31
CA GLN A 427 31.45 -9.26 -15.96
C GLN A 427 32.44 -9.88 -14.96
N LEU A 428 32.63 -9.30 -13.78
CA LEU A 428 33.52 -9.84 -12.76
C LEU A 428 33.12 -11.24 -12.29
N VAL A 429 31.82 -11.50 -12.16
CA VAL A 429 31.28 -12.83 -11.77
C VAL A 429 31.54 -13.85 -12.89
N VAL A 430 31.32 -13.47 -14.15
CA VAL A 430 31.56 -14.35 -15.32
C VAL A 430 33.06 -14.64 -15.49
N GLU A 431 33.92 -13.63 -15.38
CA GLU A 431 35.37 -13.79 -15.47
C GLU A 431 35.91 -14.68 -14.34
N ALA A 432 35.45 -14.51 -13.11
CA ALA A 432 35.86 -15.35 -11.99
C ALA A 432 35.41 -16.80 -12.13
N LEU A 433 34.21 -17.06 -12.68
CA LEU A 433 33.73 -18.40 -12.98
C LEU A 433 34.53 -19.05 -14.11
N HIS A 434 34.83 -18.30 -15.16
CA HIS A 434 35.63 -18.79 -16.28
C HIS A 434 37.07 -19.12 -15.84
N ALA A 435 37.67 -18.22 -15.04
CA ALA A 435 39.03 -18.41 -14.49
C ALA A 435 39.11 -19.53 -13.43
N ALA A 436 37.97 -19.93 -12.84
CA ALA A 436 37.87 -21.08 -11.93
C ALA A 436 37.39 -22.36 -12.61
N GLY A 437 37.31 -22.40 -13.94
CA GLY A 437 36.87 -23.59 -14.70
C GLY A 437 35.45 -24.06 -14.31
N GLY A 438 34.56 -23.14 -13.95
CA GLY A 438 33.20 -23.45 -13.50
C GLY A 438 33.04 -23.78 -12.01
N ASN A 439 34.15 -23.84 -11.25
CA ASN A 439 34.10 -24.15 -9.82
C ASN A 439 33.63 -22.96 -9.00
N GLN A 440 32.35 -23.01 -8.59
CA GLN A 440 31.71 -21.92 -7.82
C GLN A 440 32.37 -21.61 -6.47
N SER A 441 33.00 -22.59 -5.80
CA SER A 441 33.67 -22.37 -4.52
C SER A 441 34.98 -21.61 -4.70
N GLU A 442 35.72 -21.92 -5.78
CA GLU A 442 36.97 -21.22 -6.14
C GLU A 442 36.68 -19.79 -6.66
N ALA A 443 35.64 -19.65 -7.49
CA ALA A 443 35.20 -18.34 -7.99
C ALA A 443 34.75 -17.41 -6.83
N ALA A 444 34.00 -17.92 -5.87
CA ALA A 444 33.60 -17.17 -4.69
C ALA A 444 34.78 -16.68 -3.85
N ARG A 445 35.79 -17.53 -3.68
CA ARG A 445 37.02 -17.17 -2.95
C ARG A 445 37.81 -16.07 -3.66
N ARG A 446 37.91 -16.14 -5.00
CA ARG A 446 38.57 -15.10 -5.81
C ARG A 446 37.86 -13.76 -5.78
N LEU A 447 36.52 -13.77 -5.68
CA LEU A 447 35.72 -12.56 -5.57
C LEU A 447 35.61 -12.04 -4.12
N GLY A 448 36.14 -12.75 -3.12
CA GLY A 448 36.05 -12.36 -1.71
C GLY A 448 34.63 -12.42 -1.14
N ILE A 449 33.72 -13.24 -1.74
CA ILE A 449 32.31 -13.36 -1.33
C ILE A 449 32.00 -14.80 -0.89
N GLY A 450 30.93 -14.97 -0.10
CA GLY A 450 30.46 -16.29 0.29
C GLY A 450 29.90 -17.08 -0.90
N ARG A 451 30.04 -18.43 -0.86
CA ARG A 451 29.56 -19.34 -1.90
C ARG A 451 28.05 -19.17 -2.19
N ASP A 452 27.25 -18.98 -1.17
CA ASP A 452 25.79 -18.78 -1.31
C ASP A 452 25.46 -17.44 -1.95
N ALA A 453 26.23 -16.39 -1.65
CA ALA A 453 26.11 -15.09 -2.29
C ALA A 453 26.44 -15.16 -3.79
N LEU A 454 27.50 -15.91 -4.19
CA LEU A 454 27.82 -16.13 -5.59
C LEU A 454 26.71 -16.92 -6.30
N ARG A 455 26.18 -17.96 -5.68
CA ARG A 455 25.10 -18.80 -6.24
C ARG A 455 23.82 -17.99 -6.46
N TYR A 456 23.49 -17.09 -5.53
CA TYR A 456 22.37 -16.16 -5.68
C TYR A 456 22.57 -15.21 -6.86
N LYS A 457 23.77 -14.64 -7.03
CA LYS A 457 24.11 -13.74 -8.15
C LYS A 457 24.04 -14.45 -9.51
N ILE A 458 24.58 -15.66 -9.61
CA ILE A 458 24.48 -16.48 -10.83
C ILE A 458 23.02 -16.72 -11.21
N LYS A 459 22.19 -17.16 -10.26
CA LYS A 459 20.76 -17.44 -10.49
C LYS A 459 19.96 -16.18 -10.87
N ARG A 460 20.37 -15.00 -10.39
CA ARG A 460 19.79 -13.71 -10.75
C ARG A 460 20.13 -13.30 -12.17
N TYR A 461 21.39 -13.54 -12.62
CA TYR A 461 21.83 -13.19 -13.97
C TYR A 461 21.37 -14.18 -15.05
N GLU A 462 21.04 -15.43 -14.68
CA GLU A 462 20.41 -16.41 -15.58
C GLU A 462 18.92 -16.10 -15.84
N ARG A 463 18.25 -15.36 -14.95
CA ARG A 463 16.85 -14.97 -15.09
C ARG A 463 16.63 -13.67 -15.89
N ASN A 464 17.68 -12.86 -16.07
CA ASN A 464 17.67 -11.65 -16.89
C ASN A 464 18.90 -11.71 -17.81
N PRO A 465 18.78 -12.35 -18.99
CA PRO A 465 19.88 -12.46 -19.97
C PRO A 465 20.25 -11.12 -20.60
#